data_8407539524a9def57ce2df04d7714aa3
#
_entry.id   8407539524a9def57ce2df04d7714aa3
#
_cell.length_a   1.000
_cell.length_b   1.000
_cell.length_c   1.000
_cell.angle_alpha   90.00
_cell.angle_beta   90.00
_cell.angle_gamma   90.00
#
_symmetry.space_group_name_H-M   'P 1'
#
loop_
_entity.id
_entity.type
_entity.pdbx_description
1 polymer ?
#
loop_
_entity_poly.entity_id
_entity_poly.type
_entity_poly.pdbx_seq_one_letter_code
_entity_poly.pdbx_strand_id
1 'polypeptide(L)'
;SLFAPPKARQELMLELQTGFARRSMITFIPRIKLLNNIDVKQALEDDKNFYKNADIINEEFIKIFSRIDDYSIYDMPEEVILHIKEYEKELNILANETDNELLRKEILDRQLKSIKLATIFAAFSHSEKIITMTDIKQAIGVIEYLSKDFKAFVNHKPRHIDKYDELFNFFLENENKHFTKMQIIKKAQLFGFSQRKLSDDFENAIDFIINYADDAGYNFLSRPCNHNSGMEYWLSKKIDGNEIGHK
;
A
#
# COMPACT_ATOMS: atom_id res chain seq x y z
N SER A 1 3.14 8.30 8.48
CA SER A 1 2.40 7.17 7.87
C SER A 1 2.93 6.98 6.46
N LEU A 2 3.27 5.75 6.10
CA LEU A 2 3.71 5.34 4.73
C LEU A 2 2.70 5.73 3.64
N PHE A 3 1.48 6.09 4.04
CA PHE A 3 0.36 6.41 3.14
C PHE A 3 -0.05 7.88 3.14
N ALA A 4 0.65 8.71 3.90
CA ALA A 4 0.31 10.13 3.99
C ALA A 4 0.71 10.94 2.74
N PRO A 5 1.88 10.77 2.12
CA PRO A 5 2.22 11.43 0.86
C PRO A 5 1.69 10.61 -0.33
N PRO A 6 0.97 11.22 -1.28
CA PRO A 6 0.53 10.56 -2.53
C PRO A 6 1.68 9.85 -3.27
N LYS A 7 2.85 10.46 -3.31
CA LYS A 7 4.06 9.92 -3.94
C LYS A 7 4.51 8.59 -3.32
N ALA A 8 4.57 8.48 -1.99
CA ALA A 8 4.96 7.23 -1.32
C ALA A 8 3.97 6.10 -1.60
N ARG A 9 2.68 6.42 -1.76
CA ARG A 9 1.67 5.43 -2.16
C ARG A 9 1.86 4.98 -3.60
N GLN A 10 2.12 5.90 -4.54
CA GLN A 10 2.39 5.56 -5.93
C GLN A 10 3.62 4.66 -6.05
N GLU A 11 4.71 5.00 -5.36
CA GLU A 11 5.91 4.18 -5.30
C GLU A 11 5.63 2.79 -4.75
N LEU A 12 4.87 2.69 -3.65
CA LEU A 12 4.47 1.39 -3.10
C LEU A 12 3.59 0.60 -4.06
N MET A 13 2.62 1.24 -4.73
CA MET A 13 1.76 0.57 -5.71
C MET A 13 2.56 0.08 -6.91
N LEU A 14 3.55 0.83 -7.37
CA LEU A 14 4.48 0.42 -8.43
C LEU A 14 5.32 -0.79 -7.99
N GLU A 15 5.88 -0.75 -6.79
CA GLU A 15 6.62 -1.88 -6.21
C GLU A 15 5.77 -3.15 -6.08
N LEU A 16 4.51 -3.01 -5.69
CA LEU A 16 3.56 -4.12 -5.65
C LEU A 16 3.30 -4.70 -7.05
N GLN A 17 3.22 -3.86 -8.08
CA GLN A 17 3.06 -4.29 -9.47
C GLN A 17 4.29 -5.04 -10.00
N THR A 18 5.50 -4.65 -9.58
CA THR A 18 6.78 -5.26 -10.02
C THR A 18 7.10 -6.59 -9.34
N GLY A 19 6.22 -7.10 -8.47
CA GLY A 19 6.36 -8.41 -7.81
C GLY A 19 6.77 -8.36 -6.35
N PHE A 20 6.88 -7.17 -5.74
CA PHE A 20 7.09 -7.03 -4.30
C PHE A 20 5.97 -7.70 -3.49
N ALA A 21 4.73 -7.67 -4.00
CA ALA A 21 3.58 -8.36 -3.40
C ALA A 21 3.81 -9.87 -3.23
N ARG A 22 4.56 -10.52 -4.13
CA ARG A 22 4.91 -11.94 -4.05
C ARG A 22 5.82 -12.28 -2.88
N ARG A 23 6.57 -11.31 -2.39
CA ARG A 23 7.60 -11.48 -1.36
C ARG A 23 7.17 -10.94 0.00
N SER A 24 6.03 -10.25 0.07
CA SER A 24 5.61 -9.54 1.26
C SER A 24 4.24 -9.98 1.74
N MET A 25 4.07 -10.01 3.05
CA MET A 25 2.79 -10.04 3.72
C MET A 25 2.49 -8.59 4.17
N ILE A 26 1.31 -8.08 3.79
CA ILE A 26 0.96 -6.68 4.03
C ILE A 26 -0.21 -6.63 5.00
N THR A 27 -0.01 -5.89 6.08
CA THR A 27 -1.07 -5.53 7.03
C THR A 27 -1.45 -4.07 6.82
N PHE A 28 -2.73 -3.79 6.72
CA PHE A 28 -3.25 -2.45 6.54
C PHE A 28 -4.01 -1.99 7.78
N ILE A 29 -3.51 -0.95 8.44
CA ILE A 29 -4.16 -0.32 9.59
C ILE A 29 -4.67 1.05 9.14
N PRO A 30 -5.98 1.19 8.86
CA PRO A 30 -6.54 2.44 8.34
C PRO A 30 -6.50 3.59 9.35
N ARG A 31 -6.48 3.27 10.64
CA ARG A 31 -6.42 4.25 11.72
C ARG A 31 -5.77 3.68 12.97
N ILE A 32 -4.74 4.34 13.44
CA ILE A 32 -4.15 4.06 14.75
C ILE A 32 -4.92 4.89 15.79
N LYS A 33 -5.53 4.22 16.77
CA LYS A 33 -6.11 4.88 17.95
C LYS A 33 -4.98 5.17 18.91
N LEU A 34 -4.72 6.44 19.17
CA LEU A 34 -3.82 6.84 20.25
C LEU A 34 -4.57 6.69 21.57
N LEU A 35 -3.96 6.02 22.53
CA LEU A 35 -4.49 5.92 23.90
C LEU A 35 -4.26 7.27 24.59
N ASN A 36 -5.36 7.99 24.87
CA ASN A 36 -5.30 9.32 25.48
C ASN A 36 -5.10 9.27 27.00
N ASN A 37 -5.37 8.13 27.65
CA ASN A 37 -5.22 7.93 29.08
C ASN A 37 -4.33 6.71 29.35
N ILE A 38 -3.02 6.94 29.35
CA ILE A 38 -2.05 5.91 29.71
C ILE A 38 -1.72 6.13 31.20
N ASP A 39 -1.98 5.12 32.04
CA ASP A 39 -1.38 5.10 33.37
C ASP A 39 0.13 4.89 33.22
N VAL A 40 0.88 5.93 33.55
CA VAL A 40 2.35 5.95 33.38
C VAL A 40 3.03 4.83 34.18
N LYS A 41 2.47 4.44 35.35
CA LYS A 41 3.02 3.33 36.14
C LYS A 41 2.78 2.00 35.43
N GLN A 42 1.57 1.78 34.94
CA GLN A 42 1.23 0.58 34.17
C GLN A 42 2.07 0.48 32.88
N ALA A 43 2.23 1.58 32.14
CA ALA A 43 3.08 1.60 30.96
C ALA A 43 4.54 1.23 31.27
N LEU A 44 5.08 1.69 32.41
CA LEU A 44 6.44 1.34 32.82
C LEU A 44 6.57 -0.15 33.23
N GLU A 45 5.53 -0.72 33.85
CA GLU A 45 5.48 -2.16 34.15
C GLU A 45 5.36 -2.99 32.85
N ASP A 46 4.53 -2.57 31.94
CA ASP A 46 4.35 -3.21 30.63
C ASP A 46 5.66 -3.20 29.82
N ASP A 47 6.39 -2.08 29.82
CA ASP A 47 7.73 -1.98 29.21
C ASP A 47 8.73 -2.96 29.85
N LYS A 48 8.78 -3.05 31.16
CA LYS A 48 9.66 -4.00 31.85
C LYS A 48 9.31 -5.45 31.51
N ASN A 49 8.02 -5.79 31.49
CA ASN A 49 7.55 -7.11 31.11
C ASN A 49 7.85 -7.40 29.63
N PHE A 50 7.73 -6.41 28.75
CA PHE A 50 8.10 -6.53 27.35
C PHE A 50 9.58 -6.91 27.17
N TYR A 51 10.49 -6.19 27.81
CA TYR A 51 11.93 -6.49 27.73
C TYR A 51 12.26 -7.88 28.27
N LYS A 52 11.68 -8.27 29.43
CA LYS A 52 11.85 -9.60 29.97
C LYS A 52 11.35 -10.70 29.04
N ASN A 53 10.19 -10.49 28.42
CA ASN A 53 9.63 -11.42 27.45
C ASN A 53 10.46 -11.44 26.14
N ALA A 54 11.00 -10.31 25.72
CA ALA A 54 11.88 -10.22 24.56
C ALA A 54 13.16 -11.06 24.74
N ASP A 55 13.76 -11.06 25.93
CA ASP A 55 14.93 -11.88 26.24
C ASP A 55 14.59 -13.38 26.14
N ILE A 56 13.47 -13.80 26.72
CA ILE A 56 13.00 -15.20 26.64
C ILE A 56 12.76 -15.61 25.17
N ILE A 57 12.07 -14.76 24.41
CA ILE A 57 11.81 -14.99 22.99
C ILE A 57 13.14 -15.10 22.22
N ASN A 58 14.09 -14.23 22.51
CA ASN A 58 15.39 -14.21 21.85
C ASN A 58 16.19 -15.50 22.10
N GLU A 59 16.16 -16.01 23.34
CA GLU A 59 16.78 -17.30 23.68
C GLU A 59 16.14 -18.46 22.90
N GLU A 60 14.81 -18.48 22.78
CA GLU A 60 14.10 -19.50 22.00
C GLU A 60 14.43 -19.39 20.50
N PHE A 61 14.48 -18.16 19.96
CA PHE A 61 14.92 -17.94 18.60
C PHE A 61 16.33 -18.49 18.32
N ILE A 62 17.29 -18.22 19.22
CA ILE A 62 18.67 -18.73 19.09
C ILE A 62 18.66 -20.27 19.06
N LYS A 63 17.89 -20.93 19.93
CA LYS A 63 17.76 -22.39 19.95
C LYS A 63 17.18 -22.93 18.63
N ILE A 64 16.19 -22.26 18.06
CA ILE A 64 15.57 -22.67 16.79
C ILE A 64 16.55 -22.48 15.64
N PHE A 65 17.17 -21.31 15.54
CA PHE A 65 18.13 -21.01 14.48
C PHE A 65 19.35 -21.94 14.52
N SER A 66 19.76 -22.41 15.71
CA SER A 66 20.85 -23.39 15.80
C SER A 66 20.52 -24.78 15.23
N ARG A 67 19.22 -25.08 14.99
CA ARG A 67 18.76 -26.33 14.37
C ARG A 67 18.55 -26.23 12.86
N ILE A 68 18.45 -25.01 12.35
CA ILE A 68 18.21 -24.73 10.92
C ILE A 68 19.57 -24.49 10.29
N ASP A 69 19.95 -25.34 9.34
CA ASP A 69 21.12 -25.10 8.48
C ASP A 69 20.66 -24.37 7.19
N ASP A 70 21.60 -23.75 6.49
CA ASP A 70 21.33 -22.95 5.29
C ASP A 70 20.70 -23.76 4.14
N TYR A 71 20.70 -25.08 4.22
CA TYR A 71 20.23 -26.02 3.19
C TYR A 71 19.16 -26.97 3.71
N SER A 72 18.42 -26.60 4.76
CA SER A 72 17.33 -27.42 5.28
C SER A 72 16.21 -27.58 4.26
N ILE A 73 15.96 -28.80 3.84
CA ILE A 73 14.82 -29.15 2.97
C ILE A 73 13.74 -29.76 3.87
N TYR A 74 12.52 -29.30 3.70
CA TYR A 74 11.34 -29.79 4.41
C TYR A 74 10.49 -30.60 3.45
N ASP A 75 10.17 -31.83 3.83
CA ASP A 75 9.31 -32.73 3.07
C ASP A 75 7.84 -32.40 3.33
N MET A 76 7.00 -32.62 2.34
CA MET A 76 5.54 -32.52 2.45
C MET A 76 4.90 -33.89 2.18
N PRO A 77 4.16 -34.45 3.14
CA PRO A 77 3.38 -35.66 2.92
C PRO A 77 2.33 -35.46 1.81
N GLU A 78 1.96 -36.54 1.13
CA GLU A 78 1.01 -36.52 0.00
C GLU A 78 -0.33 -35.84 0.37
N GLU A 79 -0.83 -36.07 1.56
CA GLU A 79 -2.07 -35.45 2.05
C GLU A 79 -1.97 -33.92 2.14
N VAL A 80 -0.78 -33.40 2.51
CA VAL A 80 -0.53 -31.94 2.57
C VAL A 80 -0.45 -31.36 1.16
N ILE A 81 0.21 -32.08 0.24
CA ILE A 81 0.31 -31.69 -1.18
C ILE A 81 -1.09 -31.62 -1.80
N LEU A 82 -1.93 -32.63 -1.56
CA LEU A 82 -3.32 -32.64 -2.05
C LEU A 82 -4.12 -31.44 -1.52
N HIS A 83 -4.03 -31.17 -0.23
CA HIS A 83 -4.71 -30.01 0.36
C HIS A 83 -4.26 -28.67 -0.23
N ILE A 84 -2.95 -28.52 -0.50
CA ILE A 84 -2.40 -27.34 -1.18
C ILE A 84 -2.95 -27.23 -2.61
N LYS A 85 -3.10 -28.35 -3.32
CA LYS A 85 -3.64 -28.35 -4.68
C LYS A 85 -5.14 -28.00 -4.73
N GLU A 86 -5.90 -28.43 -3.75
CA GLU A 86 -7.30 -28.02 -3.59
C GLU A 86 -7.39 -26.51 -3.33
N TYR A 87 -6.58 -25.99 -2.42
CA TYR A 87 -6.49 -24.55 -2.15
C TYR A 87 -6.07 -23.74 -3.40
N GLU A 88 -5.07 -24.21 -4.17
CA GLU A 88 -4.68 -23.60 -5.44
C GLU A 88 -5.85 -23.49 -6.42
N LYS A 89 -6.67 -24.54 -6.50
CA LYS A 89 -7.86 -24.55 -7.36
C LYS A 89 -8.88 -23.49 -6.93
N GLU A 90 -9.14 -23.37 -5.62
CA GLU A 90 -10.02 -22.33 -5.09
C GLU A 90 -9.50 -20.92 -5.39
N LEU A 91 -8.19 -20.69 -5.21
CA LEU A 91 -7.54 -19.41 -5.53
C LEU A 91 -7.64 -19.08 -7.03
N ASN A 92 -7.51 -20.05 -7.91
CA ASN A 92 -7.65 -19.85 -9.35
C ASN A 92 -9.08 -19.41 -9.73
N ILE A 93 -10.09 -19.99 -9.10
CA ILE A 93 -11.49 -19.58 -9.30
C ILE A 93 -11.66 -18.12 -8.85
N LEU A 94 -11.22 -17.80 -7.63
CA LEU A 94 -11.33 -16.45 -7.06
C LEU A 94 -10.57 -15.42 -7.89
N ALA A 95 -9.40 -15.77 -8.42
CA ALA A 95 -8.60 -14.90 -9.28
C ALA A 95 -9.30 -14.60 -10.62
N ASN A 96 -10.01 -15.58 -11.18
CA ASN A 96 -10.78 -15.39 -12.43
C ASN A 96 -12.00 -14.49 -12.25
N GLU A 97 -12.55 -14.42 -11.03
CA GLU A 97 -13.68 -13.53 -10.69
C GLU A 97 -13.23 -12.09 -10.32
N THR A 98 -11.92 -11.83 -10.33
CA THR A 98 -11.36 -10.57 -9.88
C THR A 98 -10.88 -9.72 -11.05
N ASP A 99 -11.51 -8.53 -11.26
CA ASP A 99 -11.13 -7.59 -12.33
C ASP A 99 -9.85 -6.79 -12.01
N ASN A 100 -9.52 -6.61 -10.73
CA ASN A 100 -8.35 -5.87 -10.31
C ASN A 100 -7.08 -6.70 -10.46
N GLU A 101 -6.21 -6.33 -11.39
CA GLU A 101 -4.98 -7.04 -11.73
C GLU A 101 -4.02 -7.22 -10.54
N LEU A 102 -3.90 -6.22 -9.68
CA LEU A 102 -3.03 -6.29 -8.49
C LEU A 102 -3.59 -7.28 -7.47
N LEU A 103 -4.90 -7.24 -7.25
CA LEU A 103 -5.57 -8.18 -6.35
C LEU A 103 -5.55 -9.61 -6.91
N ARG A 104 -5.71 -9.77 -8.23
CA ARG A 104 -5.59 -11.06 -8.91
C ARG A 104 -4.21 -11.68 -8.70
N LYS A 105 -3.14 -10.91 -8.86
CA LYS A 105 -1.76 -11.38 -8.61
C LYS A 105 -1.57 -11.79 -7.15
N GLU A 106 -2.09 -11.00 -6.22
CA GLU A 106 -2.01 -11.31 -4.79
C GLU A 106 -2.71 -12.64 -4.46
N ILE A 107 -3.91 -12.87 -5.00
CA ILE A 107 -4.66 -14.12 -4.82
C ILE A 107 -3.85 -15.33 -5.32
N LEU A 108 -3.29 -15.26 -6.52
CA LEU A 108 -2.50 -16.36 -7.09
C LEU A 108 -1.20 -16.63 -6.30
N ASP A 109 -0.64 -15.63 -5.64
CA ASP A 109 0.58 -15.78 -4.85
C ASP A 109 0.32 -16.36 -3.43
N ARG A 110 -0.94 -16.45 -2.96
CA ARG A 110 -1.28 -16.93 -1.60
C ARG A 110 -0.83 -18.37 -1.36
N GLN A 111 -0.95 -19.25 -2.35
CA GLN A 111 -0.49 -20.63 -2.24
C GLN A 111 1.00 -20.68 -1.88
N LEU A 112 1.85 -19.98 -2.63
CA LEU A 112 3.28 -19.95 -2.39
C LEU A 112 3.65 -19.32 -1.04
N LYS A 113 2.94 -18.26 -0.64
CA LYS A 113 3.10 -17.61 0.67
C LYS A 113 2.74 -18.58 1.80
N SER A 114 1.65 -19.35 1.64
CA SER A 114 1.20 -20.34 2.62
C SER A 114 2.23 -21.45 2.79
N ILE A 115 2.83 -21.96 1.71
CA ILE A 115 3.89 -22.96 1.78
C ILE A 115 5.11 -22.42 2.54
N LYS A 116 5.57 -21.21 2.20
CA LYS A 116 6.71 -20.59 2.88
C LYS A 116 6.46 -20.36 4.37
N LEU A 117 5.25 -19.92 4.72
CA LEU A 117 4.87 -19.68 6.11
C LEU A 117 4.72 -21.00 6.87
N ALA A 118 4.16 -22.03 6.26
CA ALA A 118 4.08 -23.38 6.83
C ALA A 118 5.47 -23.97 7.10
N THR A 119 6.43 -23.76 6.21
CA THR A 119 7.83 -24.17 6.43
C THR A 119 8.43 -23.48 7.66
N ILE A 120 8.13 -22.18 7.85
CA ILE A 120 8.55 -21.44 9.05
C ILE A 120 7.88 -22.05 10.29
N PHE A 121 6.57 -22.31 10.26
CA PHE A 121 5.88 -22.93 11.38
C PHE A 121 6.44 -24.30 11.72
N ALA A 122 6.70 -25.14 10.72
CA ALA A 122 7.33 -26.45 10.91
C ALA A 122 8.71 -26.32 11.59
N ALA A 123 9.54 -25.38 11.12
CA ALA A 123 10.85 -25.12 11.69
C ALA A 123 10.82 -24.69 13.17
N PHE A 124 9.76 -23.96 13.56
CA PHE A 124 9.56 -23.49 14.93
C PHE A 124 8.92 -24.54 15.83
N SER A 125 7.97 -25.34 15.29
CA SER A 125 7.14 -26.24 16.09
C SER A 125 7.77 -27.59 16.34
N HIS A 126 8.58 -28.09 15.40
CA HIS A 126 9.14 -29.45 15.53
C HIS A 126 10.60 -29.53 15.07
N SER A 127 11.28 -30.61 15.52
CA SER A 127 12.65 -30.92 15.10
C SER A 127 12.70 -31.69 13.77
N GLU A 128 11.58 -32.28 13.37
CA GLU A 128 11.47 -33.03 12.12
C GLU A 128 11.32 -32.05 10.95
N LYS A 129 12.04 -32.33 9.86
CA LYS A 129 11.98 -31.51 8.64
C LYS A 129 10.78 -31.88 7.77
N ILE A 130 9.59 -31.83 8.35
CA ILE A 130 8.31 -32.22 7.68
C ILE A 130 7.29 -31.12 7.93
N ILE A 131 6.62 -30.68 6.87
CA ILE A 131 5.48 -29.77 6.97
C ILE A 131 4.23 -30.59 7.24
N THR A 132 3.60 -30.41 8.39
CA THR A 132 2.38 -31.13 8.75
C THR A 132 1.11 -30.46 8.23
N MET A 133 -0.02 -31.20 8.26
CA MET A 133 -1.33 -30.66 7.94
C MET A 133 -1.71 -29.48 8.86
N THR A 134 -1.25 -29.49 10.10
CA THR A 134 -1.47 -28.37 11.04
C THR A 134 -0.75 -27.13 10.61
N ASP A 135 0.53 -27.25 10.21
CA ASP A 135 1.34 -26.09 9.77
C ASP A 135 0.73 -25.41 8.54
N ILE A 136 0.31 -26.22 7.55
CA ILE A 136 -0.25 -25.62 6.33
C ILE A 136 -1.61 -24.99 6.55
N LYS A 137 -2.49 -25.59 7.37
CA LYS A 137 -3.79 -25.00 7.72
C LYS A 137 -3.65 -23.70 8.49
N GLN A 138 -2.71 -23.64 9.44
CA GLN A 138 -2.43 -22.40 10.16
C GLN A 138 -1.88 -21.34 9.23
N ALA A 139 -0.95 -21.69 8.34
CA ALA A 139 -0.37 -20.78 7.38
C ALA A 139 -1.42 -20.21 6.42
N ILE A 140 -2.30 -21.06 5.86
CA ILE A 140 -3.43 -20.61 5.03
C ILE A 140 -4.32 -19.65 5.81
N GLY A 141 -4.67 -19.98 7.05
CA GLY A 141 -5.49 -19.12 7.91
C GLY A 141 -4.88 -17.71 8.10
N VAL A 142 -3.57 -17.62 8.34
CA VAL A 142 -2.87 -16.33 8.48
C VAL A 142 -2.85 -15.58 7.13
N ILE A 143 -2.55 -16.25 6.02
CA ILE A 143 -2.52 -15.62 4.70
C ILE A 143 -3.90 -15.10 4.32
N GLU A 144 -4.96 -15.86 4.53
CA GLU A 144 -6.34 -15.41 4.26
C GLU A 144 -6.77 -14.25 5.16
N TYR A 145 -6.32 -14.23 6.41
CA TYR A 145 -6.56 -13.09 7.29
C TYR A 145 -5.89 -11.81 6.78
N LEU A 146 -4.59 -11.88 6.43
CA LEU A 146 -3.82 -10.73 5.93
C LEU A 146 -4.29 -10.28 4.54
N SER A 147 -4.84 -11.19 3.74
CA SER A 147 -5.38 -10.86 2.43
C SER A 147 -6.58 -9.89 2.48
N LYS A 148 -7.35 -9.91 3.56
CA LYS A 148 -8.44 -8.95 3.80
C LYS A 148 -7.88 -7.53 3.95
N ASP A 149 -6.77 -7.40 4.66
CA ASP A 149 -6.07 -6.13 4.82
C ASP A 149 -5.50 -5.63 3.48
N PHE A 150 -4.94 -6.52 2.68
CA PHE A 150 -4.46 -6.17 1.34
C PHE A 150 -5.59 -5.69 0.43
N LYS A 151 -6.73 -6.38 0.43
CA LYS A 151 -7.93 -5.96 -0.30
C LYS A 151 -8.42 -4.59 0.18
N ALA A 152 -8.47 -4.38 1.50
CA ALA A 152 -8.82 -3.09 2.08
C ALA A 152 -7.83 -1.99 1.68
N PHE A 153 -6.53 -2.29 1.64
CA PHE A 153 -5.50 -1.38 1.20
C PHE A 153 -5.65 -0.99 -0.28
N VAL A 154 -5.83 -1.97 -1.18
CA VAL A 154 -5.98 -1.72 -2.63
C VAL A 154 -7.24 -0.89 -2.90
N ASN A 155 -8.33 -1.18 -2.20
CA ASN A 155 -9.60 -0.47 -2.36
C ASN A 155 -9.68 0.82 -1.53
N HIS A 156 -8.71 1.07 -0.66
CA HIS A 156 -8.69 2.28 0.15
C HIS A 156 -8.39 3.50 -0.71
N LYS A 157 -9.38 4.31 -0.89
CA LYS A 157 -9.21 5.66 -1.44
C LYS A 157 -8.93 6.62 -0.29
N PRO A 158 -7.72 7.17 -0.16
CA PRO A 158 -7.48 8.22 0.84
C PRO A 158 -8.42 9.39 0.55
N ARG A 159 -9.12 9.87 1.57
CA ARG A 159 -10.05 11.04 1.43
C ARG A 159 -9.42 12.24 0.75
N HIS A 160 -8.10 12.38 0.85
CA HIS A 160 -7.35 13.45 0.20
C HIS A 160 -7.14 13.25 -1.31
N ILE A 161 -7.05 12.00 -1.80
CA ILE A 161 -6.90 11.73 -3.23
C ILE A 161 -8.20 12.06 -3.96
N ASP A 162 -9.35 11.68 -3.41
CA ASP A 162 -10.65 12.03 -4.02
C ASP A 162 -10.80 13.56 -4.19
N LYS A 163 -10.25 14.34 -3.24
CA LYS A 163 -10.29 15.81 -3.32
C LYS A 163 -9.30 16.37 -4.34
N TYR A 164 -8.14 15.76 -4.49
CA TYR A 164 -7.17 16.17 -5.51
C TYR A 164 -7.62 15.72 -6.90
N ASP A 165 -8.27 14.55 -7.02
CA ASP A 165 -8.90 14.10 -8.26
C ASP A 165 -10.02 15.08 -8.68
N GLU A 166 -10.85 15.53 -7.73
CA GLU A 166 -11.88 16.55 -8.01
C GLU A 166 -11.26 17.89 -8.43
N LEU A 167 -10.15 18.29 -7.80
CA LEU A 167 -9.42 19.48 -8.19
C LEU A 167 -8.76 19.34 -9.57
N PHE A 168 -8.21 18.16 -9.88
CA PHE A 168 -7.69 17.88 -11.20
C PHE A 168 -8.79 17.89 -12.26
N ASN A 169 -9.92 17.25 -12.00
CA ASN A 169 -11.10 17.29 -12.88
C ASN A 169 -11.60 18.72 -13.12
N PHE A 170 -11.57 19.56 -12.08
CA PHE A 170 -11.87 20.98 -12.23
C PHE A 170 -10.93 21.67 -13.24
N PHE A 171 -9.63 21.37 -13.22
CA PHE A 171 -8.70 21.90 -14.22
C PHE A 171 -8.92 21.31 -15.60
N LEU A 172 -9.29 20.02 -15.72
CA LEU A 172 -9.66 19.40 -17.00
C LEU A 172 -10.86 20.06 -17.63
N GLU A 173 -11.92 20.30 -16.86
CA GLU A 173 -13.13 21.00 -17.32
C GLU A 173 -12.88 22.46 -17.72
N ASN A 174 -11.79 23.02 -17.23
CA ASN A 174 -11.38 24.41 -17.48
C ASN A 174 -10.00 24.47 -18.16
N GLU A 175 -9.71 23.56 -19.07
CA GLU A 175 -8.47 23.51 -19.83
C GLU A 175 -8.12 24.88 -20.43
N ASN A 176 -6.84 25.27 -20.33
CA ASN A 176 -6.28 26.55 -20.77
C ASN A 176 -6.85 27.80 -20.07
N LYS A 177 -7.70 27.64 -19.03
CA LYS A 177 -8.09 28.79 -18.18
C LYS A 177 -7.09 28.95 -17.04
N HIS A 178 -6.76 30.21 -16.77
CA HIS A 178 -5.78 30.57 -15.75
C HIS A 178 -6.47 30.85 -14.42
N PHE A 179 -5.95 30.32 -13.35
CA PHE A 179 -6.47 30.50 -11.98
C PHE A 179 -5.37 30.97 -11.04
N THR A 180 -5.66 31.99 -10.26
CA THR A 180 -4.77 32.41 -9.18
C THR A 180 -4.87 31.43 -8.00
N LYS A 181 -3.82 31.41 -7.13
CA LYS A 181 -3.81 30.62 -5.89
C LYS A 181 -5.11 30.81 -5.08
N MET A 182 -5.59 32.04 -4.93
CA MET A 182 -6.82 32.35 -4.20
C MET A 182 -8.09 31.77 -4.87
N GLN A 183 -8.15 31.80 -6.20
CA GLN A 183 -9.25 31.19 -6.93
C GLN A 183 -9.27 29.67 -6.79
N ILE A 184 -8.10 29.02 -6.85
CA ILE A 184 -7.95 27.58 -6.63
C ILE A 184 -8.37 27.22 -5.20
N ILE A 185 -7.88 27.95 -4.18
CA ILE A 185 -8.23 27.73 -2.78
C ILE A 185 -9.76 27.89 -2.58
N LYS A 186 -10.38 28.89 -3.17
CA LYS A 186 -11.82 29.12 -3.07
C LYS A 186 -12.62 28.00 -3.74
N LYS A 187 -12.16 27.47 -4.87
CA LYS A 187 -12.78 26.31 -5.54
C LYS A 187 -12.56 25.02 -4.76
N ALA A 188 -11.35 24.80 -4.25
CA ALA A 188 -11.04 23.65 -3.41
C ALA A 188 -11.88 23.57 -2.12
N GLN A 189 -12.37 24.70 -1.59
CA GLN A 189 -13.32 24.72 -0.50
C GLN A 189 -14.67 24.07 -0.85
N LEU A 190 -15.11 24.18 -2.10
CA LEU A 190 -16.31 23.50 -2.59
C LEU A 190 -16.19 21.98 -2.55
N PHE A 191 -14.95 21.47 -2.61
CA PHE A 191 -14.63 20.04 -2.48
C PHE A 191 -14.33 19.62 -1.03
N GLY A 192 -14.67 20.45 -0.03
CA GLY A 192 -14.55 20.15 1.40
C GLY A 192 -13.14 20.27 1.98
N PHE A 193 -12.24 21.03 1.36
CA PHE A 193 -10.99 21.44 1.98
C PHE A 193 -11.24 22.57 3.00
N SER A 194 -10.64 22.48 4.19
CA SER A 194 -10.70 23.59 5.14
C SER A 194 -9.69 24.68 4.76
N GLN A 195 -10.06 25.95 4.86
CA GLN A 195 -9.22 27.11 4.51
C GLN A 195 -7.85 27.11 5.17
N ARG A 196 -7.76 26.68 6.44
CA ARG A 196 -6.52 26.63 7.21
C ARG A 196 -5.54 25.55 6.72
N LYS A 197 -6.05 24.38 6.30
CA LYS A 197 -5.20 23.29 5.82
C LYS A 197 -4.74 23.48 4.38
N LEU A 198 -5.52 24.19 3.56
CA LEU A 198 -5.18 24.32 2.14
C LEU A 198 -4.07 25.35 1.91
N SER A 199 -3.90 26.32 2.79
CA SER A 199 -2.75 27.23 2.74
C SER A 199 -1.42 26.49 2.96
N ASP A 200 -1.41 25.53 3.90
CA ASP A 200 -0.25 24.72 4.25
C ASP A 200 -0.08 23.53 3.30
N ASP A 201 -1.19 23.00 2.75
CA ASP A 201 -1.22 21.86 1.84
C ASP A 201 -1.27 22.28 0.35
N PHE A 202 -1.26 23.59 0.03
CA PHE A 202 -1.39 24.05 -1.35
C PHE A 202 -0.26 23.56 -2.24
N GLU A 203 0.96 23.60 -1.75
CA GLU A 203 2.14 23.14 -2.49
C GLU A 203 2.05 21.63 -2.75
N ASN A 204 1.64 20.85 -1.74
CA ASN A 204 1.39 19.42 -1.91
C ASN A 204 0.27 19.13 -2.92
N ALA A 205 -0.80 19.95 -2.94
CA ALA A 205 -1.88 19.82 -3.91
C ALA A 205 -1.42 20.12 -5.34
N ILE A 206 -0.60 21.16 -5.51
CA ILE A 206 -0.02 21.49 -6.81
C ILE A 206 0.96 20.42 -7.28
N ASP A 207 1.83 19.91 -6.41
CA ASP A 207 2.75 18.81 -6.74
C ASP A 207 2.00 17.55 -7.16
N PHE A 208 0.89 17.25 -6.50
CA PHE A 208 0.01 16.15 -6.91
C PHE A 208 -0.55 16.36 -8.31
N ILE A 209 -1.09 17.56 -8.59
CA ILE A 209 -1.68 17.88 -9.89
C ILE A 209 -0.61 17.85 -10.99
N ILE A 210 0.60 18.33 -10.74
CA ILE A 210 1.71 18.30 -11.70
C ILE A 210 2.01 16.84 -12.10
N ASN A 211 2.21 15.96 -11.12
CA ASN A 211 2.52 14.56 -11.37
C ASN A 211 1.37 13.82 -12.07
N TYR A 212 0.13 14.07 -11.63
CA TYR A 212 -1.06 13.45 -12.22
C TYR A 212 -1.35 13.93 -13.64
N ALA A 213 -1.12 15.22 -13.90
CA ALA A 213 -1.25 15.82 -15.23
C ALA A 213 -0.25 15.20 -16.22
N ASP A 214 0.99 14.98 -15.78
CA ASP A 214 2.03 14.38 -16.62
C ASP A 214 1.65 12.97 -17.07
N ASP A 215 1.16 12.15 -16.14
CA ASP A 215 0.66 10.79 -16.42
C ASP A 215 -0.58 10.78 -17.34
N ALA A 216 -1.44 11.81 -17.23
CA ALA A 216 -2.65 11.97 -18.02
C ALA A 216 -2.43 12.61 -19.41
N GLY A 217 -1.18 12.93 -19.79
CA GLY A 217 -0.86 13.55 -21.06
C GLY A 217 -1.09 15.07 -21.11
N TYR A 218 -1.04 15.73 -19.94
CA TYR A 218 -1.18 17.17 -19.80
C TYR A 218 0.08 17.80 -19.19
N ASN A 219 0.26 19.10 -19.44
CA ASN A 219 1.23 19.94 -18.74
C ASN A 219 0.47 20.82 -17.76
N PHE A 220 0.86 20.79 -16.48
CA PHE A 220 0.41 21.78 -15.51
C PHE A 220 1.42 22.91 -15.46
N LEU A 221 1.01 24.12 -15.80
CA LEU A 221 1.85 25.27 -16.04
C LEU A 221 1.56 26.37 -15.02
N SER A 222 2.56 27.22 -14.77
CA SER A 222 2.42 28.40 -13.93
C SER A 222 3.21 29.60 -14.47
N ARG A 223 2.71 30.80 -14.22
CA ARG A 223 3.42 32.05 -14.53
C ARG A 223 3.09 33.14 -13.51
N PRO A 224 3.95 34.16 -13.38
CA PRO A 224 3.60 35.35 -12.60
C PRO A 224 2.37 36.06 -13.17
N CYS A 225 1.49 36.58 -12.30
CA CYS A 225 0.34 37.39 -12.69
C CYS A 225 0.79 38.74 -13.24
N ASN A 226 0.19 39.21 -14.33
CA ASN A 226 0.53 40.49 -14.95
C ASN A 226 0.22 41.74 -14.09
N HIS A 227 -0.66 41.60 -13.10
CA HIS A 227 -1.20 42.73 -12.32
C HIS A 227 -1.01 42.62 -10.81
N ASN A 228 -0.52 41.52 -10.30
CA ASN A 228 -0.36 41.22 -8.86
C ASN A 228 0.91 40.38 -8.62
N SER A 229 1.45 40.42 -7.40
CA SER A 229 2.62 39.61 -6.98
C SER A 229 2.34 38.11 -6.83
N GLY A 230 1.28 37.58 -7.44
CA GLY A 230 0.87 36.18 -7.36
C GLY A 230 1.27 35.35 -8.58
N MET A 231 0.97 34.05 -8.51
CA MET A 231 1.12 33.10 -9.62
C MET A 231 -0.24 32.71 -10.17
N GLU A 232 -0.32 32.49 -11.47
CA GLU A 232 -1.43 31.86 -12.18
C GLU A 232 -1.04 30.44 -12.56
N TYR A 233 -2.00 29.52 -12.52
CA TYR A 233 -1.85 28.11 -12.80
C TYR A 233 -2.90 27.67 -13.82
N TRP A 234 -2.53 26.78 -14.75
CA TRP A 234 -3.46 26.21 -15.72
C TRP A 234 -3.00 24.84 -16.20
N LEU A 235 -3.94 24.07 -16.75
CA LEU A 235 -3.69 22.79 -17.39
C LEU A 235 -3.74 22.97 -18.92
N SER A 236 -2.80 22.40 -19.64
CA SER A 236 -2.75 22.39 -21.11
C SER A 236 -2.40 20.99 -21.60
N LYS A 237 -3.06 20.54 -22.66
CA LYS A 237 -2.77 19.25 -23.27
C LYS A 237 -1.35 19.23 -23.83
N LYS A 238 -0.63 18.12 -23.64
CA LYS A 238 0.65 17.90 -24.33
C LYS A 238 0.39 17.79 -25.82
N ILE A 239 1.10 18.58 -26.62
CA ILE A 239 1.07 18.47 -28.09
C ILE A 239 2.08 17.39 -28.42
N ASP A 240 1.61 16.24 -28.90
CA ASP A 240 2.49 15.21 -29.44
C ASP A 240 3.31 15.82 -30.58
N GLY A 241 4.65 15.82 -30.40
CA GLY A 241 5.60 16.53 -31.24
C GLY A 241 5.75 16.01 -32.70
N ASN A 242 4.68 15.59 -33.34
CA ASN A 242 4.68 15.04 -34.73
C ASN A 242 3.91 15.86 -35.76
N GLU A 243 3.55 17.13 -35.49
CA GLU A 243 3.01 18.03 -36.52
C GLU A 243 3.84 19.33 -36.62
N ILE A 244 5.15 19.23 -36.83
CA ILE A 244 5.88 20.31 -37.51
C ILE A 244 6.01 19.91 -38.96
N GLY A 245 4.87 19.97 -39.70
CA GLY A 245 4.84 19.98 -41.13
C GLY A 245 5.43 21.31 -41.63
N HIS A 246 6.54 21.24 -42.29
CA HIS A 246 7.10 22.32 -43.06
C HIS A 246 6.02 22.96 -43.97
N LYS A 247 5.79 24.24 -43.78
CA LYS A 247 5.39 25.16 -44.83
C LYS A 247 6.26 26.37 -44.82
#